data_629fcba5c1371571540e7357d0875afa
#
_entry.id   629fcba5c1371571540e7357d0875afa
#
_cell.length_a   1.000
_cell.length_b   1.000
_cell.length_c   1.000
_cell.angle_alpha   90.00
_cell.angle_beta   90.00
_cell.angle_gamma   90.00
#
_symmetry.space_group_name_H-M   'P 1'
#
loop_
_entity.id
_entity.type
_entity.pdbx_description
1 polymer ?
#
loop_
_entity_poly.entity_id
_entity_poly.type
_entity_poly.pdbx_seq_one_letter_code
_entity_poly.pdbx_strand_id
1 'polypeptide(L)'
;MSWLFVYIRESALLYQDGVTTTRKKQGIAKIIAHEFTHQWFGNLVSPEWWTWIWLNEGFAEYFQYIITHKVLPEWRLDEVFVVDNIHGYAFIADVDENSRPMNKDAYTPQKIRNFFDRIAYQKAASVIRMMSHILTENVFHEGLKEYLKQKYVYLSHLYDIYV
;
A
#
# COMPACT_ATOMS: atom_id res chain seq x y z
N MET A 1 0.08 16.14 -16.74
CA MET A 1 -0.30 15.16 -15.73
C MET A 1 -0.82 13.94 -16.47
N SER A 2 -0.01 12.91 -16.70
CA SER A 2 -0.49 11.68 -17.34
C SER A 2 -1.13 10.81 -16.26
N TRP A 3 -2.42 10.61 -16.37
CA TRP A 3 -3.12 9.61 -15.57
C TRP A 3 -2.52 8.26 -15.91
N LEU A 4 -1.90 7.58 -14.96
CA LEU A 4 -1.37 6.26 -15.20
C LEU A 4 -2.51 5.27 -15.35
N PHE A 5 -2.40 4.43 -16.38
CA PHE A 5 -3.33 3.33 -16.58
C PHE A 5 -3.07 2.26 -15.50
N VAL A 6 -4.14 1.82 -14.85
CA VAL A 6 -4.08 0.69 -13.93
C VAL A 6 -4.30 -0.60 -14.73
N TYR A 7 -3.32 -1.49 -14.71
CA TYR A 7 -3.39 -2.79 -15.36
C TYR A 7 -3.66 -3.87 -14.32
N ILE A 8 -4.87 -4.41 -14.32
CA ILE A 8 -5.25 -5.51 -13.44
C ILE A 8 -5.59 -6.73 -14.31
N ARG A 9 -5.12 -7.92 -13.89
CA ARG A 9 -5.45 -9.16 -14.59
C ARG A 9 -6.95 -9.41 -14.53
N GLU A 10 -7.55 -9.84 -15.63
CA GLU A 10 -8.97 -10.18 -15.71
C GLU A 10 -9.41 -11.15 -14.60
N SER A 11 -8.61 -12.17 -14.32
CA SER A 11 -8.86 -13.13 -13.24
C SER A 11 -8.91 -12.53 -11.84
N ALA A 12 -8.36 -11.32 -11.65
CA ALA A 12 -8.38 -10.57 -10.38
C ALA A 12 -9.53 -9.57 -10.31
N LEU A 13 -10.30 -9.37 -11.38
CA LEU A 13 -11.44 -8.43 -11.43
C LEU A 13 -12.79 -9.14 -11.58
N LEU A 14 -12.83 -10.27 -12.27
CA LEU A 14 -14.09 -10.92 -12.57
C LEU A 14 -14.59 -11.77 -11.41
N TYR A 15 -15.91 -11.72 -11.22
CA TYR A 15 -16.63 -12.60 -10.30
C TYR A 15 -17.97 -13.04 -10.93
N GLN A 16 -18.51 -14.12 -10.43
CA GLN A 16 -19.83 -14.65 -10.79
C GLN A 16 -20.72 -14.71 -9.55
N ASP A 17 -21.88 -14.08 -9.63
CA ASP A 17 -22.86 -14.13 -8.53
C ASP A 17 -23.30 -15.55 -8.23
N GLY A 18 -23.47 -15.85 -6.93
CA GLY A 18 -23.83 -17.17 -6.45
C GLY A 18 -22.71 -18.22 -6.46
N VAL A 19 -21.57 -17.93 -7.15
CA VAL A 19 -20.43 -18.85 -7.26
C VAL A 19 -19.19 -18.30 -6.58
N THR A 20 -18.87 -17.03 -6.83
CA THR A 20 -17.66 -16.40 -6.27
C THR A 20 -17.81 -16.12 -4.77
N THR A 21 -16.87 -16.62 -3.98
CA THR A 21 -16.87 -16.44 -2.52
C THR A 21 -16.74 -14.97 -2.12
N THR A 22 -17.28 -14.61 -0.97
CA THR A 22 -17.14 -13.27 -0.38
C THR A 22 -15.68 -12.87 -0.26
N ARG A 23 -14.79 -13.77 0.17
CA ARG A 23 -13.35 -13.51 0.27
C ARG A 23 -12.74 -13.12 -1.08
N LYS A 24 -13.16 -13.75 -2.17
CA LYS A 24 -12.70 -13.38 -3.53
C LYS A 24 -13.23 -12.01 -3.94
N LYS A 25 -14.50 -11.70 -3.65
CA LYS A 25 -15.09 -10.37 -3.91
C LYS A 25 -14.38 -9.28 -3.10
N GLN A 26 -14.08 -9.53 -1.82
CA GLN A 26 -13.25 -8.64 -0.99
C GLN A 26 -11.87 -8.41 -1.62
N GLY A 27 -11.23 -9.47 -2.13
CA GLY A 27 -9.94 -9.37 -2.83
C GLY A 27 -10.00 -8.48 -4.07
N ILE A 28 -11.08 -8.57 -4.86
CA ILE A 28 -11.31 -7.70 -6.02
C ILE A 28 -11.41 -6.24 -5.60
N ALA A 29 -12.25 -5.92 -4.61
CA ALA A 29 -12.43 -4.55 -4.14
C ALA A 29 -11.14 -3.98 -3.54
N LYS A 30 -10.41 -4.79 -2.75
CA LYS A 30 -9.13 -4.40 -2.17
C LYS A 30 -8.09 -4.09 -3.23
N ILE A 31 -7.91 -4.93 -4.25
CA ILE A 31 -6.90 -4.67 -5.29
C ILE A 31 -7.21 -3.39 -6.06
N ILE A 32 -8.48 -3.12 -6.34
CA ILE A 32 -8.89 -1.86 -6.98
C ILE A 32 -8.48 -0.67 -6.10
N ALA A 33 -8.81 -0.69 -4.81
CA ALA A 33 -8.46 0.38 -3.88
C ALA A 33 -6.93 0.53 -3.71
N HIS A 34 -6.17 -0.57 -3.73
CA HIS A 34 -4.72 -0.61 -3.73
C HIS A 34 -4.13 0.17 -4.91
N GLU A 35 -4.53 -0.19 -6.11
CA GLU A 35 -4.05 0.46 -7.33
C GLU A 35 -4.47 1.93 -7.43
N PHE A 36 -5.66 2.28 -6.94
CA PHE A 36 -6.05 3.69 -6.82
C PHE A 36 -5.16 4.44 -5.85
N THR A 37 -4.75 3.85 -4.73
CA THR A 37 -3.84 4.48 -3.77
C THR A 37 -2.50 4.79 -4.39
N HIS A 38 -2.00 3.95 -5.28
CA HIS A 38 -0.77 4.18 -6.01
C HIS A 38 -0.77 5.45 -6.88
N GLN A 39 -1.95 6.04 -7.19
CA GLN A 39 -1.99 7.33 -7.90
C GLN A 39 -1.34 8.45 -7.07
N TRP A 40 -1.37 8.34 -5.74
CA TRP A 40 -0.72 9.28 -4.80
C TRP A 40 0.62 8.73 -4.31
N PHE A 41 0.62 7.51 -3.76
CA PHE A 41 1.81 6.85 -3.19
C PHE A 41 2.42 5.91 -4.23
N GLY A 42 3.24 6.44 -5.10
CA GLY A 42 3.86 5.76 -6.22
C GLY A 42 3.96 6.62 -7.47
N ASN A 43 2.84 7.26 -7.90
CA ASN A 43 2.82 8.05 -9.13
C ASN A 43 3.01 9.55 -8.85
N LEU A 44 2.21 10.12 -7.94
CA LEU A 44 2.35 11.54 -7.58
C LEU A 44 3.64 11.77 -6.78
N VAL A 45 3.91 10.90 -5.82
CA VAL A 45 5.13 10.88 -5.02
C VAL A 45 5.77 9.51 -5.14
N SER A 46 6.88 9.43 -5.86
CA SER A 46 7.67 8.21 -6.02
C SER A 46 8.82 8.18 -5.01
N PRO A 47 9.24 7.01 -4.54
CA PRO A 47 10.42 6.90 -3.68
C PRO A 47 11.69 7.21 -4.47
N GLU A 48 12.66 7.81 -3.83
CA GLU A 48 13.96 8.13 -4.43
C GLU A 48 14.72 6.87 -4.89
N TRP A 49 14.56 5.77 -4.17
CA TRP A 49 15.16 4.48 -4.49
C TRP A 49 14.32 3.32 -3.94
N TRP A 50 14.57 2.13 -4.41
CA TRP A 50 13.87 0.90 -4.02
C TRP A 50 13.95 0.57 -2.52
N THR A 51 14.94 1.10 -1.80
CA THR A 51 15.03 1.04 -0.33
C THR A 51 13.74 1.48 0.36
N TRP A 52 13.00 2.41 -0.25
CA TRP A 52 11.80 3.03 0.29
C TRP A 52 10.50 2.50 -0.32
N ILE A 53 10.55 1.37 -1.05
CA ILE A 53 9.37 0.81 -1.73
C ILE A 53 8.19 0.56 -0.76
N TRP A 54 8.48 0.32 0.50
CA TRP A 54 7.46 0.14 1.53
C TRP A 54 6.57 1.38 1.77
N LEU A 55 7.05 2.59 1.42
CA LEU A 55 6.22 3.81 1.45
C LEU A 55 5.11 3.77 0.38
N ASN A 56 5.33 3.10 -0.73
CA ASN A 56 4.30 2.90 -1.74
C ASN A 56 3.40 1.73 -1.35
N GLU A 57 3.99 0.55 -1.21
CA GLU A 57 3.23 -0.69 -1.02
C GLU A 57 2.54 -0.75 0.34
N GLY A 58 3.17 -0.23 1.38
CA GLY A 58 2.60 -0.19 2.72
C GLY A 58 1.40 0.76 2.80
N PHE A 59 1.46 1.95 2.19
CA PHE A 59 0.30 2.84 2.12
C PHE A 59 -0.81 2.25 1.25
N ALA A 60 -0.49 1.63 0.11
CA ALA A 60 -1.48 0.99 -0.74
C ALA A 60 -2.14 -0.20 -0.03
N GLU A 61 -1.36 -1.03 0.69
CA GLU A 61 -1.86 -2.13 1.52
C GLU A 61 -2.72 -1.64 2.69
N TYR A 62 -2.35 -0.54 3.35
CA TYR A 62 -3.16 0.05 4.42
C TYR A 62 -4.49 0.59 3.88
N PHE A 63 -4.42 1.44 2.86
CA PHE A 63 -5.60 2.11 2.34
C PHE A 63 -6.56 1.19 1.61
N GLN A 64 -6.10 0.07 1.03
CA GLN A 64 -7.01 -0.90 0.41
C GLN A 64 -8.06 -1.45 1.41
N TYR A 65 -7.68 -1.64 2.67
CA TYR A 65 -8.62 -2.06 3.71
C TYR A 65 -9.53 -0.92 4.15
N ILE A 66 -8.96 0.25 4.41
CA ILE A 66 -9.71 1.41 4.93
C ILE A 66 -10.72 1.94 3.90
N ILE A 67 -10.28 2.09 2.64
CA ILE A 67 -11.16 2.56 1.56
C ILE A 67 -12.26 1.55 1.30
N THR A 68 -11.92 0.26 1.18
CA THR A 68 -12.93 -0.77 0.93
C THR A 68 -13.91 -0.88 2.09
N HIS A 69 -13.46 -0.75 3.35
CA HIS A 69 -14.36 -0.72 4.50
C HIS A 69 -15.32 0.48 4.46
N LYS A 70 -14.85 1.66 4.07
CA LYS A 70 -15.71 2.85 3.92
C LYS A 70 -16.78 2.71 2.84
N VAL A 71 -16.49 1.97 1.78
CA VAL A 71 -17.43 1.73 0.66
C VAL A 71 -18.36 0.53 0.91
N LEU A 72 -17.85 -0.51 1.55
CA LEU A 72 -18.54 -1.78 1.80
C LEU A 72 -18.38 -2.15 3.30
N PRO A 73 -19.02 -1.39 4.20
CA PRO A 73 -18.83 -1.53 5.65
C PRO A 73 -19.29 -2.89 6.19
N GLU A 74 -20.23 -3.54 5.53
CA GLU A 74 -20.75 -4.86 5.89
C GLU A 74 -19.67 -5.96 5.83
N TRP A 75 -18.56 -5.72 5.14
CA TRP A 75 -17.45 -6.66 5.06
C TRP A 75 -16.45 -6.53 6.21
N ARG A 76 -16.57 -5.52 7.07
CA ARG A 76 -15.77 -5.31 8.28
C ARG A 76 -14.27 -5.43 8.02
N LEU A 77 -13.78 -4.82 6.94
CA LEU A 77 -12.39 -4.97 6.51
C LEU A 77 -11.37 -4.30 7.44
N ASP A 78 -11.79 -3.38 8.29
CA ASP A 78 -11.00 -2.83 9.38
C ASP A 78 -10.62 -3.89 10.43
N GLU A 79 -11.54 -4.81 10.74
CA GLU A 79 -11.29 -5.95 11.62
C GLU A 79 -10.51 -7.06 10.90
N VAL A 80 -10.87 -7.34 9.64
CA VAL A 80 -10.14 -8.28 8.79
C VAL A 80 -8.67 -7.87 8.65
N PHE A 81 -8.37 -6.57 8.63
CA PHE A 81 -6.99 -6.08 8.65
C PHE A 81 -6.21 -6.62 9.86
N VAL A 82 -6.79 -6.62 11.04
CA VAL A 82 -6.12 -7.13 12.24
C VAL A 82 -5.86 -8.62 12.13
N VAL A 83 -6.86 -9.39 11.71
CA VAL A 83 -6.78 -10.85 11.65
C VAL A 83 -5.87 -11.31 10.49
N ASP A 84 -6.11 -10.81 9.28
CA ASP A 84 -5.40 -11.27 8.09
C ASP A 84 -4.03 -10.58 7.97
N ASN A 85 -4.00 -9.23 7.99
CA ASN A 85 -2.78 -8.49 7.69
C ASN A 85 -1.78 -8.56 8.85
N ILE A 86 -2.20 -8.26 10.09
CA ILE A 86 -1.30 -8.24 11.24
C ILE A 86 -0.95 -9.66 11.68
N HIS A 87 -1.95 -10.44 12.13
CA HIS A 87 -1.71 -11.77 12.69
C HIS A 87 -1.36 -12.81 11.64
N GLY A 88 -2.07 -12.79 10.50
CA GLY A 88 -1.91 -13.79 9.44
C GLY A 88 -0.63 -13.64 8.61
N TYR A 89 -0.08 -12.43 8.51
CA TYR A 89 1.04 -12.17 7.62
C TYR A 89 2.18 -11.36 8.24
N ALA A 90 1.91 -10.19 8.83
CA ALA A 90 2.97 -9.29 9.29
C ALA A 90 3.80 -9.90 10.41
N PHE A 91 3.16 -10.43 11.46
CA PHE A 91 3.86 -11.05 12.57
C PHE A 91 4.66 -12.29 12.12
N ILE A 92 4.10 -13.12 11.25
CA ILE A 92 4.78 -14.30 10.74
C ILE A 92 6.05 -13.90 9.96
N ALA A 93 5.96 -12.86 9.14
CA ALA A 93 7.10 -12.39 8.38
C ALA A 93 8.16 -11.70 9.24
N ASP A 94 7.75 -11.07 10.35
CA ASP A 94 8.65 -10.28 11.19
C ASP A 94 9.41 -11.13 12.22
N VAL A 95 8.85 -12.24 12.66
CA VAL A 95 9.54 -13.17 13.59
C VAL A 95 10.47 -14.17 12.89
N ASP A 96 10.45 -14.22 11.55
CA ASP A 96 11.38 -15.07 10.79
C ASP A 96 12.81 -14.60 11.03
N GLU A 97 13.70 -15.52 11.39
CA GLU A 97 15.12 -15.23 11.64
C GLU A 97 15.84 -14.66 10.41
N ASN A 98 15.31 -14.92 9.21
CA ASN A 98 15.78 -14.37 7.96
C ASN A 98 15.05 -13.07 7.55
N SER A 99 14.19 -12.54 8.43
CA SER A 99 13.46 -11.31 8.16
C SER A 99 14.42 -10.16 7.91
N ARG A 100 14.07 -9.33 6.93
CA ARG A 100 14.84 -8.13 6.61
C ARG A 100 14.26 -6.89 7.30
N PRO A 101 15.07 -5.85 7.56
CA PRO A 101 14.54 -4.55 7.92
C PRO A 101 13.69 -3.96 6.78
N MET A 102 12.76 -3.05 7.11
CA MET A 102 11.93 -2.37 6.12
C MET A 102 12.79 -1.58 5.12
N ASN A 103 13.81 -0.88 5.62
CA ASN A 103 14.81 -0.20 4.81
C ASN A 103 16.02 -1.12 4.59
N LYS A 104 16.24 -1.50 3.35
CA LYS A 104 17.39 -2.30 2.97
C LYS A 104 17.81 -1.92 1.56
N ASP A 105 19.09 -1.71 1.34
CA ASP A 105 19.60 -1.38 0.02
C ASP A 105 19.68 -2.59 -0.89
N ALA A 106 19.35 -2.36 -2.15
CA ALA A 106 19.53 -3.34 -3.22
C ALA A 106 19.87 -2.62 -4.53
N TYR A 107 20.89 -3.15 -5.20
CA TYR A 107 21.43 -2.57 -6.44
C TYR A 107 21.37 -3.53 -7.63
N THR A 108 20.75 -4.70 -7.46
CA THR A 108 20.57 -5.66 -8.56
C THR A 108 19.08 -5.94 -8.77
N PRO A 109 18.64 -6.14 -10.04
CA PRO A 109 17.22 -6.42 -10.33
C PRO A 109 16.63 -7.59 -9.54
N GLN A 110 17.44 -8.61 -9.28
CA GLN A 110 17.00 -9.76 -8.49
C GLN A 110 16.75 -9.39 -7.03
N LYS A 111 17.65 -8.64 -6.39
CA LYS A 111 17.50 -8.19 -5.00
C LYS A 111 16.33 -7.22 -4.86
N ILE A 112 16.13 -6.32 -5.85
CA ILE A 112 15.00 -5.39 -5.87
C ILE A 112 13.68 -6.14 -5.95
N ARG A 113 13.56 -7.16 -6.83
CA ARG A 113 12.34 -7.99 -6.91
C ARG A 113 11.98 -8.66 -5.58
N ASN A 114 12.98 -9.03 -4.77
CA ASN A 114 12.74 -9.65 -3.47
C ASN A 114 12.21 -8.67 -2.42
N PHE A 115 12.16 -7.36 -2.70
CA PHE A 115 11.57 -6.37 -1.79
C PHE A 115 10.04 -6.32 -1.87
N PHE A 116 9.44 -6.89 -2.90
CA PHE A 116 7.99 -7.04 -3.00
C PHE A 116 7.54 -8.25 -2.17
N ASP A 117 7.65 -8.14 -0.86
CA ASP A 117 7.43 -9.17 0.13
C ASP A 117 6.51 -8.68 1.27
N ARG A 118 6.20 -9.55 2.21
CA ARG A 118 5.32 -9.25 3.34
C ARG A 118 5.85 -8.13 4.25
N ILE A 119 7.15 -7.85 4.20
CA ILE A 119 7.74 -6.74 4.97
C ILE A 119 7.35 -5.41 4.33
N ALA A 120 7.46 -5.27 3.01
CA ALA A 120 7.10 -4.05 2.31
C ALA A 120 5.57 -3.79 2.28
N TYR A 121 4.76 -4.84 2.29
CA TYR A 121 3.30 -4.77 2.27
C TYR A 121 2.71 -4.80 3.68
N GLN A 122 2.64 -5.98 4.28
CA GLN A 122 1.83 -6.21 5.47
C GLN A 122 2.45 -5.61 6.74
N LYS A 123 3.76 -5.75 6.95
CA LYS A 123 4.41 -5.11 8.11
C LYS A 123 4.36 -3.59 7.98
N ALA A 124 4.67 -3.04 6.80
CA ALA A 124 4.60 -1.61 6.56
C ALA A 124 3.19 -1.06 6.80
N ALA A 125 2.15 -1.71 6.26
CA ALA A 125 0.76 -1.33 6.49
C ALA A 125 0.38 -1.38 7.98
N SER A 126 0.89 -2.37 8.71
CA SER A 126 0.67 -2.48 10.16
C SER A 126 1.30 -1.31 10.93
N VAL A 127 2.52 -0.90 10.57
CA VAL A 127 3.19 0.28 11.17
C VAL A 127 2.42 1.56 10.83
N ILE A 128 1.97 1.72 9.58
CA ILE A 128 1.16 2.87 9.15
C ILE A 128 -0.15 2.93 9.95
N ARG A 129 -0.81 1.80 10.17
CA ARG A 129 -2.00 1.72 11.01
C ARG A 129 -1.70 2.13 12.45
N MET A 130 -0.59 1.68 13.03
CA MET A 130 -0.16 2.14 14.37
C MET A 130 -0.01 3.66 14.41
N MET A 131 0.64 4.26 13.41
CA MET A 131 0.78 5.72 13.31
C MET A 131 -0.58 6.43 13.24
N SER A 132 -1.52 5.93 12.43
CA SER A 132 -2.86 6.53 12.30
C SER A 132 -3.64 6.52 13.61
N HIS A 133 -3.48 5.49 14.43
CA HIS A 133 -4.12 5.40 15.75
C HIS A 133 -3.44 6.27 16.81
N ILE A 134 -2.11 6.41 16.79
CA ILE A 134 -1.38 7.26 17.73
C ILE A 134 -1.65 8.74 17.46
N LEU A 135 -1.68 9.15 16.18
CA LEU A 135 -1.81 10.55 15.78
C LEU A 135 -3.25 11.03 15.70
N THR A 136 -4.23 10.20 15.86
CA THR A 136 -5.64 10.41 15.49
C THR A 136 -5.86 10.54 13.98
N GLU A 137 -7.07 10.20 13.52
CA GLU A 137 -7.39 10.17 12.07
C GLU A 137 -7.17 11.54 11.41
N ASN A 138 -7.61 12.61 12.06
CA ASN A 138 -7.49 13.97 11.51
C ASN A 138 -6.04 14.41 11.37
N VAL A 139 -5.23 14.24 12.40
CA VAL A 139 -3.81 14.63 12.38
C VAL A 139 -3.04 13.78 11.36
N PHE A 140 -3.33 12.50 11.29
CA PHE A 140 -2.72 11.60 10.31
C PHE A 140 -3.06 12.03 8.87
N HIS A 141 -4.32 12.33 8.56
CA HIS A 141 -4.73 12.75 7.22
C HIS A 141 -4.14 14.12 6.84
N GLU A 142 -4.13 15.10 7.75
CA GLU A 142 -3.48 16.40 7.46
C GLU A 142 -1.97 16.24 7.25
N GLY A 143 -1.31 15.40 8.03
CA GLY A 143 0.10 15.06 7.83
C GLY A 143 0.38 14.44 6.46
N LEU A 144 -0.49 13.53 6.00
CA LEU A 144 -0.36 12.93 4.67
C LEU A 144 -0.59 13.95 3.54
N LYS A 145 -1.57 14.84 3.68
CA LYS A 145 -1.79 15.93 2.72
C LYS A 145 -0.56 16.83 2.58
N GLU A 146 0.02 17.19 3.72
CA GLU A 146 1.23 18.03 3.73
C GLU A 146 2.44 17.29 3.14
N TYR A 147 2.63 16.02 3.49
CA TYR A 147 3.66 15.17 2.90
C TYR A 147 3.54 15.11 1.37
N LEU A 148 2.36 14.84 0.84
CA LEU A 148 2.13 14.77 -0.60
C LEU A 148 2.41 16.10 -1.29
N LYS A 149 1.98 17.24 -0.71
CA LYS A 149 2.25 18.57 -1.26
C LYS A 149 3.76 18.87 -1.32
N GLN A 150 4.47 18.68 -0.21
CA GLN A 150 5.89 18.97 -0.13
C GLN A 150 6.72 18.10 -1.09
N LYS A 151 6.41 16.81 -1.17
CA LYS A 151 7.16 15.90 -2.04
C LYS A 151 6.83 16.07 -3.51
N TYR A 152 5.60 16.43 -3.84
CA TYR A 152 5.21 16.77 -5.22
C TYR A 152 5.99 17.98 -5.74
N VAL A 153 6.08 19.04 -4.94
CA VAL A 153 6.83 20.26 -5.30
C VAL A 153 8.31 19.95 -5.53
N TYR A 154 8.90 19.11 -4.67
CA TYR A 154 10.30 18.70 -4.82
C TYR A 154 10.54 17.94 -6.14
N LEU A 155 9.67 17.01 -6.50
CA LEU A 155 9.80 16.26 -7.76
C LEU A 155 9.56 17.16 -8.99
N SER A 156 8.62 18.10 -8.94
CA SER A 156 8.40 19.05 -10.04
C SER A 156 9.63 19.93 -10.30
N HIS A 157 10.33 20.38 -9.26
CA HIS A 157 11.58 21.15 -9.40
C HIS A 157 12.73 20.32 -9.97
N LEU A 158 12.78 19.02 -9.70
CA LEU A 158 13.78 18.14 -10.31
C LEU A 158 13.54 17.95 -11.81
N TYR A 159 12.29 17.85 -12.25
CA TYR A 159 11.98 17.78 -13.68
C TYR A 159 12.31 19.08 -14.41
N ASP A 160 12.13 20.25 -13.79
CA ASP A 160 12.46 21.56 -14.37
C ASP A 160 13.98 21.78 -14.53
N ILE A 161 14.82 21.00 -13.84
CA ILE A 161 16.29 21.08 -13.95
C ILE A 161 16.82 20.21 -15.11
N TYR A 162 16.05 19.22 -15.58
CA TYR A 162 16.49 18.26 -16.60
C TYR A 162 15.79 18.44 -17.98
N VAL A 163 14.99 19.49 -18.15
CA VAL A 163 14.38 19.91 -19.43
C VAL A 163 14.99 21.23 -19.85
#